data_e6464cb7dcaf2d233d48b300e2a01115
#
_entry.id   e6464cb7dcaf2d233d48b300e2a01115
#
_cell.length_a   1.000
_cell.length_b   1.000
_cell.length_c   1.000
_cell.angle_alpha   90.00
_cell.angle_beta   90.00
_cell.angle_gamma   90.00
#
_symmetry.space_group_name_H-M   'P 1'
#
loop_
_entity.id
_entity.type
_entity.pdbx_description
1 polymer ?
#
loop_
_entity_poly.entity_id
_entity_poly.type
_entity_poly.pdbx_seq_one_letter_code
_entity_poly.pdbx_strand_id
1 'polypeptide(L)'
;MTPLAPRHAVALCALVLLAAGCGSGGSGRDDAGGPATRVAGQGGLPPSAGPTTPSFEVTPDKLEPDDLDSGAPRYGVPSAAAEIPDRPAEASRDCSGRSGLLVEPGPVDAAMGLRAMTVTATHCGTGTYRLDGYPDLRALDGDREPLDVRPLKGTEQITTGVPDPGPHPVRLGRGESATVAVVWRNTYTDTRNPAVLAPHLRVVAAPGAPARTITPHGGIDVGSTGRIGTTAWKKLTRDRWAVSRGGSPG
;
A
#
# COMPACT_ATOMS: atom_id res chain seq x y z
N MET A 1 -9.28 36.42 50.23
CA MET A 1 -10.38 35.63 49.62
C MET A 1 -9.72 34.57 48.77
N THR A 2 -9.58 33.37 49.30
CA THR A 2 -8.92 32.21 48.72
C THR A 2 -9.99 31.31 48.09
N PRO A 3 -9.88 30.84 46.83
CA PRO A 3 -10.76 29.81 46.34
C PRO A 3 -10.19 28.41 46.58
N LEU A 4 -11.08 27.53 47.02
CA LEU A 4 -10.88 26.11 47.27
C LEU A 4 -10.57 25.32 45.99
N ALA A 5 -9.68 24.38 46.13
CA ALA A 5 -9.47 23.27 45.19
C ALA A 5 -10.45 22.12 45.50
N PRO A 6 -10.98 21.42 44.49
CA PRO A 6 -11.66 20.16 44.71
C PRO A 6 -10.72 18.96 44.57
N ARG A 7 -10.94 18.07 45.49
CA ARG A 7 -10.20 16.85 45.83
C ARG A 7 -10.51 15.69 44.86
N HIS A 8 -9.50 14.90 44.66
CA HIS A 8 -9.41 13.57 44.07
C HIS A 8 -10.54 12.60 44.43
N ALA A 9 -11.05 11.91 43.41
CA ALA A 9 -11.72 10.64 43.59
C ALA A 9 -10.87 9.55 42.90
N VAL A 10 -10.17 8.80 43.75
CA VAL A 10 -9.49 7.54 43.40
C VAL A 10 -10.54 6.45 43.46
N ALA A 11 -10.87 5.81 42.35
CA ALA A 11 -11.66 4.60 42.34
C ALA A 11 -10.72 3.41 42.04
N LEU A 12 -10.40 2.70 43.13
CA LEU A 12 -9.89 1.32 43.04
C LEU A 12 -11.03 0.41 42.61
N CYS A 13 -10.84 -0.38 41.58
CA CYS A 13 -11.62 -1.59 41.34
C CYS A 13 -10.69 -2.79 41.24
N ALA A 14 -11.04 -3.74 42.06
CA ALA A 14 -10.30 -4.91 42.49
C ALA A 14 -10.19 -5.99 41.39
N LEU A 15 -9.08 -6.74 41.52
CA LEU A 15 -8.83 -8.06 40.92
C LEU A 15 -9.94 -9.06 41.22
N VAL A 16 -10.30 -9.87 40.21
CA VAL A 16 -10.81 -11.23 40.39
C VAL A 16 -10.00 -12.19 39.54
N LEU A 17 -9.17 -12.97 40.20
CA LEU A 17 -8.51 -14.19 39.74
C LEU A 17 -9.42 -15.38 40.06
N LEU A 18 -9.71 -16.24 39.10
CA LEU A 18 -10.14 -17.63 39.27
C LEU A 18 -9.59 -18.37 38.06
N ALA A 19 -8.57 -19.10 38.16
CA ALA A 19 -8.20 -20.42 38.66
C ALA A 19 -8.89 -21.58 37.94
N ALA A 20 -8.03 -22.33 37.25
CA ALA A 20 -7.91 -23.77 37.15
C ALA A 20 -9.04 -24.61 36.51
N GLY A 21 -8.64 -25.33 35.48
CA GLY A 21 -9.35 -26.49 34.94
C GLY A 21 -8.39 -27.39 34.18
N CYS A 22 -7.59 -28.18 34.91
CA CYS A 22 -6.94 -29.37 34.36
C CYS A 22 -7.97 -30.45 34.01
N GLY A 23 -7.87 -30.98 32.80
CA GLY A 23 -8.60 -32.17 32.38
C GLY A 23 -7.66 -33.06 31.59
N SER A 24 -7.00 -33.96 32.30
CA SER A 24 -6.21 -35.05 31.72
C SER A 24 -7.13 -36.30 31.56
N GLY A 25 -6.83 -37.12 30.58
CA GLY A 25 -7.19 -38.51 30.61
C GLY A 25 -7.87 -39.03 29.38
N GLY A 26 -7.26 -40.07 28.78
CA GLY A 26 -7.92 -41.04 28.01
C GLY A 26 -7.09 -41.74 26.93
N SER A 27 -6.13 -42.55 27.36
CA SER A 27 -5.57 -43.62 26.51
C SER A 27 -6.62 -44.72 26.33
N GLY A 28 -6.81 -45.18 25.13
CA GLY A 28 -7.57 -46.39 24.80
C GLY A 28 -6.95 -47.05 23.58
N ARG A 29 -6.08 -48.04 23.83
CA ARG A 29 -5.74 -49.12 22.90
C ARG A 29 -6.90 -50.11 22.94
N ASP A 30 -7.09 -50.76 21.80
CA ASP A 30 -7.43 -52.19 21.59
C ASP A 30 -7.95 -52.28 20.17
N ASP A 31 -7.27 -52.90 19.22
CA ASP A 31 -6.98 -54.30 18.94
C ASP A 31 -8.16 -55.09 18.32
N ALA A 32 -7.77 -55.94 17.36
CA ALA A 32 -8.53 -57.02 16.68
C ALA A 32 -9.28 -56.60 15.39
N GLY A 33 -8.80 -56.86 14.16
CA GLY A 33 -8.63 -58.22 13.64
C GLY A 33 -9.92 -58.67 12.93
N GLY A 34 -9.84 -58.78 11.56
CA GLY A 34 -10.90 -59.47 10.82
C GLY A 34 -10.81 -59.25 9.28
N PRO A 35 -11.11 -60.17 8.44
CA PRO A 35 -10.30 -60.51 7.28
C PRO A 35 -10.79 -59.90 5.95
N ALA A 36 -9.86 -59.90 5.00
CA ALA A 36 -9.99 -59.52 3.61
C ALA A 36 -11.14 -60.21 2.88
N THR A 37 -11.97 -59.43 2.18
CA THR A 37 -12.75 -59.92 1.07
C THR A 37 -12.30 -59.22 -0.21
N ARG A 38 -11.61 -59.98 -1.04
CA ARG A 38 -11.34 -59.59 -2.43
C ARG A 38 -12.64 -59.65 -3.21
N VAL A 39 -13.01 -58.54 -3.80
CA VAL A 39 -13.94 -58.51 -4.94
C VAL A 39 -13.18 -57.99 -6.13
N ALA A 40 -12.91 -58.90 -7.06
CA ALA A 40 -12.43 -58.57 -8.39
C ALA A 40 -13.62 -57.99 -9.19
N GLY A 41 -13.44 -56.74 -9.65
CA GLY A 41 -14.32 -56.08 -10.61
C GLY A 41 -13.45 -55.40 -11.63
N GLN A 42 -13.17 -56.12 -12.73
CA GLN A 42 -12.64 -55.55 -13.96
C GLN A 42 -13.72 -54.69 -14.62
N GLY A 43 -13.55 -53.37 -14.62
CA GLY A 43 -14.30 -52.45 -15.42
C GLY A 43 -13.29 -51.59 -16.18
N GLY A 44 -13.04 -51.96 -17.45
CA GLY A 44 -12.17 -51.20 -18.32
C GLY A 44 -12.76 -49.82 -18.59
N LEU A 45 -11.97 -48.79 -18.28
CA LEU A 45 -12.24 -47.43 -18.72
C LEU A 45 -11.85 -47.30 -20.21
N PRO A 46 -12.68 -46.67 -21.03
CA PRO A 46 -12.28 -46.37 -22.41
C PRO A 46 -11.12 -45.39 -22.46
N PRO A 47 -10.24 -45.44 -23.47
CA PRO A 47 -9.13 -44.52 -23.60
C PRO A 47 -9.65 -43.08 -23.75
N SER A 48 -9.20 -42.20 -22.90
CA SER A 48 -9.42 -40.77 -22.98
C SER A 48 -8.76 -40.25 -24.26
N ALA A 49 -9.57 -39.76 -25.18
CA ALA A 49 -9.08 -39.05 -26.38
C ALA A 49 -8.36 -37.77 -25.90
N GLY A 50 -7.06 -37.72 -26.11
CA GLY A 50 -6.27 -36.53 -25.83
C GLY A 50 -6.72 -35.34 -26.71
N PRO A 51 -6.53 -34.12 -26.23
CA PRO A 51 -6.85 -32.93 -27.02
C PRO A 51 -5.97 -32.90 -28.28
N THR A 52 -6.61 -32.92 -29.43
CA THR A 52 -5.98 -32.70 -30.73
C THR A 52 -5.54 -31.23 -30.77
N THR A 53 -4.27 -30.98 -30.64
CA THR A 53 -3.67 -29.69 -30.99
C THR A 53 -3.83 -29.48 -32.49
N PRO A 54 -4.45 -28.40 -32.98
CA PRO A 54 -4.40 -28.06 -34.40
C PRO A 54 -2.96 -27.67 -34.73
N SER A 55 -2.29 -28.50 -35.53
CA SER A 55 -1.06 -28.12 -36.20
C SER A 55 -1.37 -27.06 -37.25
N PHE A 56 -0.99 -25.84 -37.01
CA PHE A 56 -0.90 -24.84 -38.07
C PHE A 56 0.37 -25.13 -38.85
N GLU A 57 0.17 -25.73 -39.99
CA GLU A 57 1.21 -25.89 -41.00
C GLU A 57 1.41 -24.52 -41.66
N VAL A 58 2.45 -23.79 -41.25
CA VAL A 58 2.87 -22.56 -41.92
C VAL A 58 3.66 -22.97 -43.13
N THR A 59 3.00 -22.99 -44.28
CA THR A 59 3.68 -23.05 -45.60
C THR A 59 4.49 -21.75 -45.76
N PRO A 60 5.80 -21.83 -45.99
CA PRO A 60 6.56 -20.64 -46.36
C PRO A 60 6.16 -20.24 -47.78
N ASP A 61 5.23 -19.30 -47.88
CA ASP A 61 4.89 -18.68 -49.13
C ASP A 61 6.08 -17.80 -49.57
N LYS A 62 6.46 -18.02 -50.79
CA LYS A 62 7.62 -17.49 -51.48
C LYS A 62 7.45 -15.97 -51.59
N LEU A 63 8.12 -15.21 -50.74
CA LEU A 63 8.22 -13.77 -50.89
C LEU A 63 9.09 -13.43 -52.09
N GLU A 64 8.46 -13.00 -53.17
CA GLU A 64 9.15 -12.41 -54.31
C GLU A 64 9.72 -11.04 -53.89
N PRO A 65 10.97 -10.68 -54.28
CA PRO A 65 11.66 -9.48 -53.75
C PRO A 65 11.26 -8.15 -54.44
N ASP A 66 10.19 -8.07 -55.21
CA ASP A 66 9.93 -6.92 -56.07
C ASP A 66 8.76 -5.99 -55.63
N ASP A 67 8.12 -6.19 -54.46
CA ASP A 67 7.02 -5.33 -54.04
C ASP A 67 7.37 -4.34 -52.87
N LEU A 68 8.58 -3.85 -52.82
CA LEU A 68 9.02 -2.86 -51.82
C LEU A 68 8.89 -1.39 -52.26
N ASP A 69 8.01 -1.11 -53.22
CA ASP A 69 7.73 0.29 -53.55
C ASP A 69 6.22 0.52 -53.79
N SER A 70 5.49 0.76 -52.70
CA SER A 70 4.25 1.57 -52.74
C SER A 70 3.68 1.80 -51.35
N GLY A 71 3.89 2.98 -50.82
CA GLY A 71 2.84 3.69 -50.06
C GLY A 71 2.49 3.19 -48.69
N ALA A 72 3.45 2.73 -47.86
CA ALA A 72 3.19 2.62 -46.43
C ALA A 72 2.87 4.01 -45.89
N PRO A 73 1.71 4.22 -45.23
CA PRO A 73 1.47 5.46 -44.50
C PRO A 73 2.59 5.61 -43.49
N ARG A 74 3.40 6.64 -43.68
CA ARG A 74 4.36 7.08 -42.65
C ARG A 74 3.49 7.48 -41.46
N TYR A 75 3.26 6.57 -40.53
CA TYR A 75 2.89 6.94 -39.18
C TYR A 75 4.05 7.77 -38.68
N GLY A 76 3.89 9.08 -38.79
CA GLY A 76 4.73 10.02 -38.05
C GLY A 76 4.66 9.61 -36.61
N VAL A 77 5.73 8.97 -36.14
CA VAL A 77 5.96 8.85 -34.71
C VAL A 77 5.91 10.28 -34.20
N PRO A 78 4.92 10.69 -33.39
CA PRO A 78 5.02 11.98 -32.74
C PRO A 78 6.28 11.88 -31.90
N SER A 79 7.33 12.56 -32.32
CA SER A 79 8.52 12.84 -31.51
C SER A 79 8.14 13.92 -30.49
N ALA A 80 7.03 13.70 -29.80
CA ALA A 80 6.83 14.18 -28.49
C ALA A 80 7.52 13.15 -27.60
N ALA A 81 8.81 13.37 -27.31
CA ALA A 81 9.33 12.95 -26.04
C ALA A 81 8.29 13.45 -25.04
N ALA A 82 7.40 12.55 -24.61
CA ALA A 82 6.61 12.77 -23.43
C ALA A 82 7.69 13.02 -22.37
N GLU A 83 7.89 14.29 -22.03
CA GLU A 83 8.61 14.64 -20.82
C GLU A 83 7.85 13.88 -19.72
N ILE A 84 8.41 12.74 -19.34
CA ILE A 84 8.07 12.10 -18.10
C ILE A 84 8.24 13.21 -17.09
N PRO A 85 7.20 13.66 -16.39
CA PRO A 85 7.38 14.67 -15.36
C PRO A 85 8.24 14.01 -14.29
N ASP A 86 9.54 14.22 -14.39
CA ASP A 86 10.58 13.74 -13.46
C ASP A 86 10.52 14.55 -12.15
N ARG A 87 9.31 15.06 -11.88
CA ARG A 87 9.07 15.86 -10.69
C ARG A 87 7.92 15.22 -9.94
N PRO A 88 8.21 14.63 -8.75
CA PRO A 88 7.14 14.32 -7.80
C PRO A 88 6.29 15.59 -7.68
N ALA A 89 4.98 15.47 -7.88
CA ALA A 89 4.08 16.62 -7.77
C ALA A 89 4.52 17.41 -6.54
N GLU A 90 4.99 18.66 -6.76
CA GLU A 90 5.49 19.47 -5.66
C GLU A 90 4.30 19.67 -4.72
N ALA A 91 4.26 18.85 -3.66
CA ALA A 91 3.27 19.00 -2.61
C ALA A 91 3.28 20.47 -2.23
N SER A 92 2.13 21.11 -2.30
CA SER A 92 2.01 22.56 -2.14
C SER A 92 2.60 22.95 -0.78
N ARG A 93 3.84 23.41 -0.80
CA ARG A 93 4.54 23.93 0.39
C ARG A 93 4.01 25.31 0.77
N ASP A 94 2.93 25.71 0.11
CA ASP A 94 2.28 26.98 0.39
C ASP A 94 1.47 26.90 1.67
N CYS A 95 2.01 27.51 2.71
CA CYS A 95 1.37 27.69 3.99
C CYS A 95 0.53 28.98 4.08
N SER A 96 0.23 29.64 2.96
CA SER A 96 -0.58 30.86 2.94
C SER A 96 -1.99 30.57 3.44
N GLY A 97 -2.39 31.25 4.50
CA GLY A 97 -3.70 31.06 5.12
C GLY A 97 -3.92 29.69 5.81
N ARG A 98 -2.89 28.84 5.93
CA ARG A 98 -2.96 27.53 6.55
C ARG A 98 -2.19 27.49 7.87
N SER A 99 -2.68 26.67 8.81
CA SER A 99 -2.04 26.43 10.11
C SER A 99 -1.98 24.95 10.44
N GLY A 100 -1.04 24.57 11.30
CA GLY A 100 -0.86 23.18 11.73
C GLY A 100 -0.15 22.31 10.70
N LEU A 101 -0.52 21.05 10.62
CA LEU A 101 0.06 20.08 9.69
C LEU A 101 -0.88 19.87 8.50
N LEU A 102 -0.41 20.18 7.30
CA LEU A 102 -1.05 19.85 6.03
C LEU A 102 -0.58 18.48 5.59
N VAL A 103 -1.51 17.58 5.23
CA VAL A 103 -1.20 16.24 4.73
C VAL A 103 -1.84 16.07 3.37
N GLU A 104 -1.03 15.73 2.37
CA GLU A 104 -1.45 15.65 0.97
C GLU A 104 -0.96 14.35 0.33
N PRO A 105 -1.80 13.68 -0.48
CA PRO A 105 -1.37 12.54 -1.28
C PRO A 105 -0.65 13.03 -2.54
N GLY A 106 0.37 12.31 -2.95
CA GLY A 106 0.97 12.41 -4.28
C GLY A 106 0.24 11.53 -5.30
N PRO A 107 0.77 11.45 -6.52
CA PRO A 107 0.30 10.51 -7.52
C PRO A 107 0.51 9.06 -7.07
N VAL A 108 -0.30 8.17 -7.64
CA VAL A 108 -0.16 6.72 -7.45
C VAL A 108 0.62 6.15 -8.62
N ASP A 109 1.77 5.58 -8.34
CA ASP A 109 2.57 4.82 -9.30
C ASP A 109 2.13 3.35 -9.29
N ALA A 110 2.14 2.72 -10.47
CA ALA A 110 1.69 1.36 -10.66
C ALA A 110 2.68 0.55 -11.50
N ALA A 111 3.13 -0.58 -10.96
CA ALA A 111 3.97 -1.53 -11.68
C ALA A 111 3.65 -2.96 -11.25
N MET A 112 3.27 -3.83 -12.20
CA MET A 112 3.08 -5.28 -11.98
C MET A 112 2.26 -5.62 -10.73
N GLY A 113 1.13 -4.94 -10.54
CA GLY A 113 0.25 -5.12 -9.37
C GLY A 113 0.75 -4.49 -8.06
N LEU A 114 1.94 -3.93 -8.04
CA LEU A 114 2.39 -3.05 -6.96
C LEU A 114 1.85 -1.64 -7.21
N ARG A 115 1.43 -1.00 -6.13
CA ARG A 115 1.05 0.41 -6.10
C ARG A 115 1.89 1.10 -5.03
N ALA A 116 2.30 2.31 -5.32
CA ALA A 116 3.02 3.17 -4.39
C ALA A 116 2.52 4.61 -4.50
N MET A 117 2.40 5.29 -3.38
CA MET A 117 1.99 6.68 -3.29
C MET A 117 2.82 7.38 -2.23
N THR A 118 3.30 8.58 -2.53
CA THR A 118 3.92 9.44 -1.53
C THR A 118 2.85 10.22 -0.78
N VAL A 119 2.90 10.22 0.56
CA VAL A 119 2.13 11.13 1.38
C VAL A 119 3.08 12.16 1.98
N THR A 120 2.77 13.44 1.76
CA THR A 120 3.59 14.57 2.24
C THR A 120 2.89 15.25 3.41
N ALA A 121 3.63 15.48 4.48
CA ALA A 121 3.21 16.27 5.64
C ALA A 121 4.02 17.57 5.68
N THR A 122 3.37 18.72 5.53
CA THR A 122 3.99 20.05 5.57
C THR A 122 3.57 20.78 6.84
N HIS A 123 4.55 21.27 7.60
CA HIS A 123 4.27 22.05 8.81
C HIS A 123 4.00 23.52 8.48
N CYS A 124 2.76 23.96 8.68
CA CYS A 124 2.32 25.34 8.46
C CYS A 124 2.05 26.11 9.77
N GLY A 125 2.27 25.49 10.91
CA GLY A 125 2.12 26.12 12.23
C GLY A 125 3.32 26.97 12.63
N THR A 126 3.29 27.44 13.87
CA THR A 126 4.40 28.13 14.52
C THR A 126 5.32 27.14 15.25
N GLY A 127 6.59 27.50 15.44
CA GLY A 127 7.55 26.65 16.15
C GLY A 127 8.01 25.45 15.35
N THR A 128 8.34 24.37 16.04
CA THR A 128 8.84 23.11 15.46
C THR A 128 7.83 22.00 15.64
N TYR A 129 7.48 21.30 14.57
CA TYR A 129 6.67 20.09 14.62
C TYR A 129 7.58 18.86 14.65
N ARG A 130 7.23 17.87 15.48
CA ARG A 130 7.99 16.61 15.62
C ARG A 130 7.17 15.46 15.07
N LEU A 131 7.81 14.70 14.18
CA LEU A 131 7.35 13.42 13.70
C LEU A 131 8.32 12.35 14.18
N ASP A 132 7.82 11.15 14.47
CA ASP A 132 8.65 10.03 14.87
C ASP A 132 8.04 8.73 14.33
N GLY A 133 8.89 7.91 13.70
CA GLY A 133 8.49 6.62 13.17
C GLY A 133 7.45 6.70 12.05
N TYR A 134 6.37 5.97 12.22
CA TYR A 134 5.36 5.71 11.20
C TYR A 134 4.07 6.48 11.46
N PRO A 135 3.36 6.95 10.42
CA PRO A 135 1.99 7.42 10.59
C PRO A 135 1.05 6.25 10.94
N ASP A 136 -0.03 6.54 11.64
CA ASP A 136 -1.17 5.62 11.73
C ASP A 136 -2.07 5.83 10.52
N LEU A 137 -2.36 4.74 9.80
CA LEU A 137 -3.13 4.74 8.56
C LEU A 137 -4.42 3.93 8.75
N ARG A 138 -5.52 4.42 8.17
CA ARG A 138 -6.77 3.68 8.08
C ARG A 138 -7.46 3.92 6.75
N ALA A 139 -7.70 2.86 6.01
CA ALA A 139 -8.48 2.89 4.79
C ALA A 139 -9.95 3.13 5.13
N LEU A 140 -10.62 4.01 4.39
CA LEU A 140 -12.01 4.37 4.61
C LEU A 140 -12.79 4.21 3.30
N ASP A 141 -14.07 3.88 3.43
CA ASP A 141 -15.02 3.83 2.32
C ASP A 141 -15.52 5.23 1.88
N GLY A 142 -16.55 5.27 1.01
CA GLY A 142 -17.16 6.50 0.52
C GLY A 142 -17.87 7.30 1.61
N ASP A 143 -18.37 6.66 2.64
CA ASP A 143 -19.03 7.25 3.79
C ASP A 143 -18.04 7.60 4.91
N ARG A 144 -16.76 7.36 4.67
CA ARG A 144 -15.63 7.54 5.61
C ARG A 144 -15.64 6.57 6.79
N GLU A 145 -16.33 5.45 6.65
CA GLU A 145 -16.29 4.36 7.61
C GLU A 145 -15.04 3.49 7.39
N PRO A 146 -14.45 2.94 8.46
CA PRO A 146 -13.26 2.12 8.36
C PRO A 146 -13.50 0.82 7.59
N LEU A 147 -12.64 0.55 6.61
CA LEU A 147 -12.57 -0.71 5.90
C LEU A 147 -11.63 -1.70 6.61
N ASP A 148 -11.88 -3.00 6.43
CA ASP A 148 -11.01 -4.07 6.94
C ASP A 148 -9.75 -4.19 6.08
N VAL A 149 -8.87 -3.21 6.22
CA VAL A 149 -7.56 -3.15 5.60
C VAL A 149 -6.52 -2.99 6.68
N ARG A 150 -5.62 -3.97 6.77
CA ARG A 150 -4.57 -4.01 7.79
C ARG A 150 -3.42 -3.07 7.45
N PRO A 151 -3.14 -2.03 8.26
CA PRO A 151 -1.96 -1.21 8.11
C PRO A 151 -0.71 -1.94 8.66
N LEU A 152 0.40 -1.81 7.96
CA LEU A 152 1.70 -2.37 8.32
C LEU A 152 2.71 -1.24 8.49
N LYS A 153 3.52 -1.33 9.53
CA LYS A 153 4.73 -0.51 9.69
C LYS A 153 5.86 -1.18 8.93
N GLY A 154 6.49 -0.43 8.01
CA GLY A 154 7.41 -0.99 7.04
C GLY A 154 6.73 -1.44 5.74
N THR A 155 7.54 -1.75 4.76
CA THR A 155 7.11 -2.11 3.39
C THR A 155 7.43 -3.55 3.04
N GLU A 156 8.26 -4.24 3.80
CA GLU A 156 8.89 -5.53 3.48
C GLU A 156 7.87 -6.64 3.23
N GLN A 157 6.74 -6.63 3.94
CA GLN A 157 5.67 -7.61 3.77
C GLN A 157 4.86 -7.41 2.46
N ILE A 158 5.09 -6.31 1.75
CA ILE A 158 4.44 -5.96 0.48
C ILE A 158 5.46 -5.94 -0.65
N THR A 159 6.59 -5.27 -0.44
CA THR A 159 7.68 -5.14 -1.42
C THR A 159 9.00 -4.77 -0.75
N THR A 160 10.09 -5.30 -1.28
CA THR A 160 11.46 -4.88 -0.94
C THR A 160 11.98 -3.76 -1.85
N GLY A 161 11.21 -3.42 -2.91
CA GLY A 161 11.61 -2.38 -3.87
C GLY A 161 11.43 -0.95 -3.37
N VAL A 162 10.77 -0.75 -2.23
CA VAL A 162 10.62 0.56 -1.57
C VAL A 162 11.32 0.47 -0.21
N PRO A 163 12.54 0.98 -0.07
CA PRO A 163 13.29 0.90 1.17
C PRO A 163 12.66 1.75 2.26
N ASP A 164 12.57 1.17 3.46
CA ASP A 164 12.13 1.87 4.65
C ASP A 164 13.35 2.32 5.48
N PRO A 165 13.50 3.62 5.77
CA PRO A 165 14.62 4.10 6.57
C PRO A 165 14.52 3.67 8.05
N GLY A 166 13.40 3.10 8.46
CA GLY A 166 13.10 2.79 9.85
C GLY A 166 12.73 4.02 10.69
N PRO A 167 12.23 3.80 11.92
CA PRO A 167 11.78 4.88 12.78
C PRO A 167 12.94 5.77 13.24
N HIS A 168 12.80 7.08 13.04
CA HIS A 168 13.74 8.09 13.51
C HIS A 168 13.03 9.43 13.70
N PRO A 169 13.52 10.30 14.60
CA PRO A 169 12.90 11.59 14.84
C PRO A 169 13.14 12.55 13.68
N VAL A 170 12.05 13.18 13.21
CA VAL A 170 12.06 14.22 12.18
C VAL A 170 11.52 15.52 12.79
N ARG A 171 12.23 16.62 12.59
CA ARG A 171 11.84 17.96 13.03
C ARG A 171 11.54 18.84 11.84
N LEU A 172 10.37 19.47 11.84
CA LEU A 172 9.91 20.37 10.77
C LEU A 172 9.72 21.78 11.33
N GLY A 173 10.46 22.74 10.76
CA GLY A 173 10.14 24.16 10.89
C GLY A 173 8.96 24.51 9.97
N ARG A 174 8.47 25.76 10.07
CA ARG A 174 7.40 26.25 9.19
C ARG A 174 7.80 26.17 7.71
N GLY A 175 6.93 25.61 6.88
CA GLY A 175 7.16 25.38 5.44
C GLY A 175 8.08 24.19 5.14
N GLU A 176 8.56 23.47 6.15
CA GLU A 176 9.29 22.23 5.93
C GLU A 176 8.34 21.03 5.87
N SER A 177 8.74 20.02 5.12
CA SER A 177 7.93 18.83 4.85
C SER A 177 8.67 17.54 5.18
N ALA A 178 7.91 16.51 5.48
CA ALA A 178 8.36 15.12 5.51
C ALA A 178 7.45 14.26 4.64
N THR A 179 7.97 13.14 4.19
CA THR A 179 7.24 12.20 3.34
C THR A 179 7.29 10.79 3.90
N VAL A 180 6.26 10.03 3.57
CA VAL A 180 6.25 8.56 3.67
C VAL A 180 5.83 7.98 2.32
N ALA A 181 6.28 6.78 1.99
CA ALA A 181 5.69 5.99 0.93
C ALA A 181 4.60 5.09 1.53
N VAL A 182 3.43 5.09 0.91
CA VAL A 182 2.35 4.13 1.18
C VAL A 182 2.32 3.15 0.03
N VAL A 183 2.42 1.85 0.34
CA VAL A 183 2.52 0.78 -0.67
C VAL A 183 1.46 -0.27 -0.44
N TRP A 184 0.95 -0.85 -1.54
CA TRP A 184 0.00 -1.96 -1.50
C TRP A 184 0.09 -2.80 -2.76
N ARG A 185 -0.56 -3.96 -2.74
CA ARG A 185 -0.73 -4.79 -3.93
C ARG A 185 -2.18 -4.83 -4.36
N ASN A 186 -2.39 -4.55 -5.64
CA ASN A 186 -3.65 -4.78 -6.32
C ASN A 186 -3.62 -6.16 -7.00
N THR A 187 -3.76 -7.21 -6.19
CA THR A 187 -3.81 -8.59 -6.69
C THR A 187 -5.00 -9.33 -6.10
N TYR A 188 -5.53 -10.31 -6.84
CA TYR A 188 -6.71 -11.08 -6.49
C TYR A 188 -6.32 -12.55 -6.29
N THR A 189 -5.45 -12.79 -5.32
CA THR A 189 -4.89 -14.12 -5.04
C THR A 189 -5.67 -14.92 -4.00
N ASP A 190 -6.53 -14.27 -3.24
CA ASP A 190 -7.38 -14.91 -2.25
C ASP A 190 -8.86 -14.70 -2.61
N THR A 191 -9.52 -15.78 -3.04
CA THR A 191 -10.94 -15.75 -3.43
C THR A 191 -11.90 -15.69 -2.24
N ARG A 192 -11.41 -15.88 -1.02
CA ARG A 192 -12.21 -15.78 0.21
C ARG A 192 -12.37 -14.34 0.68
N ASN A 193 -11.46 -13.48 0.29
CA ASN A 193 -11.50 -12.07 0.64
C ASN A 193 -12.07 -11.25 -0.52
N PRO A 194 -13.08 -10.40 -0.26
CA PRO A 194 -13.60 -9.51 -1.28
C PRO A 194 -12.52 -8.49 -1.70
N ALA A 195 -12.60 -8.04 -2.94
CA ALA A 195 -11.79 -6.92 -3.39
C ALA A 195 -12.17 -5.65 -2.62
N VAL A 196 -11.17 -4.90 -2.17
CA VAL A 196 -11.38 -3.67 -1.43
C VAL A 196 -10.83 -2.48 -2.22
N LEU A 197 -11.69 -1.49 -2.44
CA LEU A 197 -11.34 -0.16 -2.93
C LEU A 197 -11.67 0.86 -1.85
N ALA A 198 -10.65 1.55 -1.34
CA ALA A 198 -10.80 2.61 -0.37
C ALA A 198 -10.63 3.97 -1.06
N PRO A 199 -11.68 4.78 -1.24
CA PRO A 199 -11.56 6.11 -1.81
C PRO A 199 -10.82 7.10 -0.90
N HIS A 200 -10.79 6.84 0.40
CA HIS A 200 -10.19 7.73 1.38
C HIS A 200 -9.15 7.02 2.26
N LEU A 201 -8.15 7.78 2.70
CA LEU A 201 -7.16 7.35 3.68
C LEU A 201 -7.12 8.33 4.84
N ARG A 202 -7.40 7.85 6.05
CA ARG A 202 -7.18 8.61 7.27
C ARG A 202 -5.73 8.44 7.70
N VAL A 203 -5.08 9.56 7.97
CA VAL A 203 -3.67 9.64 8.37
C VAL A 203 -3.56 10.36 9.69
N VAL A 204 -2.93 9.75 10.69
CA VAL A 204 -2.49 10.39 11.94
C VAL A 204 -0.98 10.43 11.91
N ALA A 205 -0.42 11.62 11.76
CA ALA A 205 1.00 11.80 11.49
C ALA A 205 1.91 11.46 12.68
N ALA A 206 1.41 11.64 13.90
CA ALA A 206 2.12 11.31 15.15
C ALA A 206 1.09 10.99 16.25
N PRO A 207 1.48 10.28 17.32
CA PRO A 207 0.60 10.03 18.46
C PRO A 207 0.03 11.34 19.03
N GLY A 208 -1.31 11.38 19.17
CA GLY A 208 -2.03 12.57 19.65
C GLY A 208 -2.21 13.68 18.61
N ALA A 209 -1.68 13.54 17.40
CA ALA A 209 -1.93 14.49 16.32
C ALA A 209 -3.37 14.35 15.78
N PRO A 210 -3.98 15.45 15.30
CA PRO A 210 -5.27 15.38 14.68
C PRO A 210 -5.22 14.53 13.40
N ALA A 211 -6.22 13.67 13.23
CA ALA A 211 -6.37 12.89 12.02
C ALA A 211 -6.65 13.80 10.80
N ARG A 212 -6.10 13.41 9.65
CA ARG A 212 -6.37 14.03 8.36
C ARG A 212 -6.89 12.96 7.40
N THR A 213 -7.98 13.24 6.73
CA THR A 213 -8.49 12.37 5.66
C THR A 213 -8.03 12.94 4.33
N ILE A 214 -7.35 12.12 3.56
CA ILE A 214 -6.90 12.43 2.20
C ILE A 214 -7.65 11.55 1.20
N THR A 215 -7.76 12.03 -0.04
CA THR A 215 -8.44 11.34 -1.14
C THR A 215 -7.41 11.10 -2.24
N PRO A 216 -6.75 9.94 -2.28
CA PRO A 216 -5.83 9.59 -3.36
C PRO A 216 -6.56 9.53 -4.70
N HIS A 217 -5.90 9.96 -5.75
CA HIS A 217 -6.46 9.84 -7.10
C HIS A 217 -6.64 8.36 -7.47
N GLY A 218 -7.86 7.96 -7.83
CA GLY A 218 -8.21 6.58 -8.10
C GLY A 218 -8.43 5.70 -6.86
N GLY A 219 -8.25 6.25 -5.65
CA GLY A 219 -8.39 5.48 -4.40
C GLY A 219 -7.23 4.52 -4.14
N ILE A 220 -7.42 3.65 -3.14
CA ILE A 220 -6.48 2.60 -2.75
C ILE A 220 -7.13 1.24 -3.03
N ASP A 221 -6.77 0.61 -4.13
CA ASP A 221 -7.28 -0.65 -4.62
C ASP A 221 -6.42 -1.82 -4.12
N VAL A 222 -6.70 -2.32 -2.93
CA VAL A 222 -5.88 -3.38 -2.33
C VAL A 222 -6.18 -4.80 -2.84
N GLY A 223 -7.07 -4.94 -3.81
CA GLY A 223 -7.51 -6.25 -4.30
C GLY A 223 -8.02 -7.12 -3.16
N SER A 224 -7.64 -8.39 -3.15
CA SER A 224 -7.95 -9.32 -2.05
C SER A 224 -6.85 -9.41 -0.98
N THR A 225 -5.79 -8.61 -1.08
CA THR A 225 -4.65 -8.67 -0.14
C THR A 225 -4.97 -8.09 1.23
N GLY A 226 -5.88 -7.12 1.29
CA GLY A 226 -6.36 -6.48 2.52
C GLY A 226 -5.25 -5.80 3.34
N ARG A 227 -4.12 -5.39 2.72
CA ARG A 227 -2.96 -4.83 3.44
C ARG A 227 -2.39 -3.60 2.76
N ILE A 228 -2.01 -2.61 3.57
CA ILE A 228 -1.23 -1.44 3.14
C ILE A 228 0.00 -1.31 4.03
N GLY A 229 1.16 -1.01 3.46
CA GLY A 229 2.39 -0.74 4.19
C GLY A 229 2.77 0.74 4.10
N THR A 230 3.52 1.24 5.08
CA THR A 230 4.06 2.59 5.04
C THR A 230 5.49 2.62 5.54
N THR A 231 6.32 3.46 4.91
CA THR A 231 7.64 3.76 5.45
C THR A 231 7.54 4.67 6.66
N ALA A 232 8.59 4.74 7.46
CA ALA A 232 8.77 5.79 8.45
C ALA A 232 8.89 7.17 7.77
N TRP A 233 8.61 8.24 8.53
CA TRP A 233 8.75 9.60 8.06
C TRP A 233 10.19 9.92 7.66
N LYS A 234 10.37 10.53 6.49
CA LYS A 234 11.66 11.03 6.00
C LYS A 234 11.53 12.53 5.71
N LYS A 235 12.44 13.34 6.27
CA LYS A 235 12.46 14.77 5.98
C LYS A 235 12.73 14.99 4.49
N LEU A 236 11.91 15.83 3.86
CA LEU A 236 12.14 16.24 2.47
C LEU A 236 13.21 17.33 2.45
N THR A 237 14.39 17.00 1.95
CA THR A 237 15.47 17.97 1.75
C THR A 237 15.19 18.78 0.50
N ARG A 238 15.39 20.09 0.58
CA ARG A 238 15.41 20.93 -0.64
C ARG A 238 16.72 20.60 -1.35
N ASP A 239 16.64 20.06 -2.54
CA ASP A 239 17.82 19.95 -3.38
C ASP A 239 18.32 21.35 -3.65
N ARG A 240 19.57 21.62 -3.29
CA ARG A 240 20.24 22.93 -3.48
C ARG A 240 20.45 23.29 -4.96
N TRP A 241 19.90 22.51 -5.87
CA TRP A 241 20.07 22.67 -7.31
C TRP A 241 19.30 23.85 -7.92
N ALA A 242 18.29 24.35 -7.23
CA ALA A 242 17.44 25.41 -7.79
C ALA A 242 18.04 26.82 -7.71
N VAL A 243 19.14 27.03 -6.98
CA VAL A 243 19.71 28.36 -6.75
C VAL A 243 20.82 28.74 -7.74
N SER A 244 21.36 27.79 -8.50
CA SER A 244 22.49 28.05 -9.39
C SER A 244 22.15 28.51 -10.83
N ARG A 245 20.88 28.69 -11.17
CA ARG A 245 20.49 29.14 -12.53
C ARG A 245 19.98 30.58 -12.62
N GLY A 246 20.22 31.39 -11.62
CA GLY A 246 19.78 32.78 -11.58
C GLY A 246 20.90 33.84 -11.63
N GLY A 247 22.10 33.46 -12.01
CA GLY A 247 23.20 34.39 -12.14
C GLY A 247 23.69 34.52 -13.58
N SER A 248 22.98 35.24 -14.43
CA SER A 248 23.55 35.81 -15.66
C SER A 248 24.10 37.15 -15.31
N PRO A 249 25.41 37.40 -15.39
CA PRO A 249 25.93 38.77 -15.38
C PRO A 249 25.68 39.41 -16.74
N GLY A 250 24.99 40.55 -16.72
CA GLY A 250 24.85 41.47 -17.83
C GLY A 250 26.18 42.22 -18.12
#